data_bad51160ab648cdb1823211c2e324628
#
_entry.id   bad51160ab648cdb1823211c2e324628
#
_cell.length_a   1.000
_cell.length_b   1.000
_cell.length_c   1.000
_cell.angle_alpha   90.00
_cell.angle_beta   90.00
_cell.angle_gamma   90.00
#
_symmetry.space_group_name_H-M   'P 1'
#
loop_
_entity.id
_entity.type
_entity.pdbx_description
1 polymer ?
#
loop_
_entity_poly.entity_id
_entity_poly.type
_entity_poly.pdbx_seq_one_letter_code
_entity_poly.pdbx_strand_id
1 'polypeptide(L)'
;MGSNMELQGKKVIITGGASGFGSGISEKCIENGATIIIADINKSLASDKASELGKNAYSIITDVSNENSVKNLKIESEKIFGDPDIIINNAGVTHNPDFIENISNEEFERVLNVNVKSVFLMTKEFVPQMKKRQSGVILNIASTAGISPRPKLTWYNSTKGWMITATKSLAIELAPFKIRVNAINPVAGETPLLKTFMGEDTPEMRAKFLSTIPLGRFSTPEDMGNAAVFLCSDKASM
;
A
#
# COMPACT_ATOMS: atom_id res chain seq x y z
N MET A 1 27.31 1.43 17.78
CA MET A 1 25.93 1.38 18.27
C MET A 1 25.15 0.61 17.20
N GLY A 2 24.68 -0.60 17.49
CA GLY A 2 23.91 -1.38 16.52
C GLY A 2 22.63 -0.63 16.18
N SER A 3 22.34 -0.45 14.90
CA SER A 3 21.06 0.10 14.44
C SER A 3 19.95 -0.79 14.99
N ASN A 4 19.07 -0.21 15.79
CA ASN A 4 17.93 -0.92 16.34
C ASN A 4 16.97 -1.19 15.16
N MET A 5 16.98 -2.41 14.64
CA MET A 5 16.14 -2.82 13.50
C MET A 5 14.68 -2.91 13.98
N GLU A 6 13.86 -1.94 13.59
CA GLU A 6 12.51 -1.73 14.12
C GLU A 6 11.51 -2.82 13.78
N LEU A 7 11.78 -3.57 12.69
CA LEU A 7 10.94 -4.68 12.23
C LEU A 7 11.68 -6.03 12.31
N GLN A 8 12.67 -6.14 13.19
CA GLN A 8 13.46 -7.36 13.33
C GLN A 8 12.59 -8.60 13.52
N GLY A 9 12.70 -9.55 12.60
CA GLY A 9 11.96 -10.81 12.61
C GLY A 9 10.45 -10.69 12.27
N LYS A 10 9.94 -9.51 11.96
CA LYS A 10 8.55 -9.32 11.51
C LYS A 10 8.36 -9.87 10.09
N LYS A 11 7.21 -10.45 9.85
CA LYS A 11 6.76 -11.02 8.57
C LYS A 11 5.76 -10.07 7.93
N VAL A 12 6.09 -9.54 6.76
CA VAL A 12 5.34 -8.45 6.11
C VAL A 12 4.87 -8.87 4.73
N ILE A 13 3.59 -8.67 4.43
CA ILE A 13 3.07 -8.75 3.05
C ILE A 13 2.82 -7.33 2.56
N ILE A 14 3.37 -7.00 1.38
CA ILE A 14 3.25 -5.67 0.75
C ILE A 14 2.60 -5.86 -0.62
N THR A 15 1.36 -5.37 -0.78
CA THR A 15 0.69 -5.41 -2.08
C THR A 15 1.19 -4.27 -2.98
N GLY A 16 1.42 -4.55 -4.27
CA GLY A 16 2.05 -3.58 -5.18
C GLY A 16 3.47 -3.20 -4.74
N GLY A 17 4.19 -4.13 -4.12
CA GLY A 17 5.49 -3.90 -3.49
C GLY A 17 6.67 -3.81 -4.46
N ALA A 18 6.45 -4.03 -5.76
CA ALA A 18 7.52 -4.10 -6.76
C ALA A 18 7.93 -2.73 -7.34
N SER A 19 7.11 -1.70 -7.18
CA SER A 19 7.38 -0.38 -7.79
C SER A 19 6.88 0.79 -6.95
N GLY A 20 7.29 2.00 -7.29
CA GLY A 20 6.82 3.24 -6.66
C GLY A 20 6.96 3.23 -5.14
N PHE A 21 5.93 3.67 -4.43
CA PHE A 21 5.93 3.68 -2.97
C PHE A 21 6.10 2.28 -2.36
N GLY A 22 5.49 1.26 -2.99
CA GLY A 22 5.62 -0.13 -2.55
C GLY A 22 7.07 -0.62 -2.56
N SER A 23 7.86 -0.25 -3.58
CA SER A 23 9.29 -0.57 -3.64
C SER A 23 10.06 0.04 -2.47
N GLY A 24 9.87 1.35 -2.20
CA GLY A 24 10.54 1.99 -1.07
C GLY A 24 10.11 1.43 0.29
N ILE A 25 8.85 1.05 0.43
CA ILE A 25 8.36 0.36 1.62
C ILE A 25 9.04 -1.01 1.77
N SER A 26 9.16 -1.78 0.67
CA SER A 26 9.84 -3.07 0.65
C SER A 26 11.31 -2.95 1.07
N GLU A 27 12.02 -1.98 0.51
CA GLU A 27 13.42 -1.67 0.85
C GLU A 27 13.58 -1.36 2.35
N LYS A 28 12.80 -0.41 2.87
CA LYS A 28 12.89 0.00 4.27
C LYS A 28 12.47 -1.10 5.24
N CYS A 29 11.53 -1.95 4.89
CA CYS A 29 11.18 -3.12 5.71
C CYS A 29 12.36 -4.10 5.80
N ILE A 30 13.05 -4.40 4.70
CA ILE A 30 14.26 -5.25 4.68
C ILE A 30 15.38 -4.61 5.49
N GLU A 31 15.69 -3.33 5.27
CA GLU A 31 16.71 -2.58 6.01
C GLU A 31 16.47 -2.62 7.54
N ASN A 32 15.21 -2.73 7.95
CA ASN A 32 14.81 -2.81 9.36
C ASN A 32 14.59 -4.24 9.87
N GLY A 33 15.07 -5.26 9.15
CA GLY A 33 15.15 -6.63 9.63
C GLY A 33 13.90 -7.48 9.43
N ALA A 34 12.94 -7.03 8.61
CA ALA A 34 11.77 -7.80 8.25
C ALA A 34 12.09 -8.91 7.23
N THR A 35 11.25 -9.93 7.20
CA THR A 35 11.10 -10.84 6.05
C THR A 35 9.84 -10.43 5.32
N ILE A 36 9.92 -10.23 4.00
CA ILE A 36 8.81 -9.67 3.23
C ILE A 36 8.36 -10.59 2.10
N ILE A 37 7.07 -10.45 1.76
CA ILE A 37 6.49 -10.93 0.51
C ILE A 37 6.01 -9.73 -0.30
N ILE A 38 6.55 -9.57 -1.50
CA ILE A 38 6.09 -8.65 -2.52
C ILE A 38 4.95 -9.33 -3.27
N ALA A 39 3.72 -8.90 -3.01
CA ALA A 39 2.52 -9.36 -3.70
C ALA A 39 2.18 -8.39 -4.83
N ASP A 40 2.50 -8.75 -6.07
CA ASP A 40 2.35 -7.86 -7.21
C ASP A 40 1.79 -8.61 -8.42
N ILE A 41 1.02 -7.92 -9.26
CA ILE A 41 0.46 -8.50 -10.49
C ILE A 41 1.55 -8.67 -11.56
N ASN A 42 2.61 -7.85 -11.52
CA ASN A 42 3.71 -7.91 -12.46
C ASN A 42 4.78 -8.89 -11.98
N LYS A 43 4.78 -10.09 -12.56
CA LYS A 43 5.71 -11.17 -12.22
C LYS A 43 7.18 -10.76 -12.31
N SER A 44 7.57 -10.12 -13.41
CA SER A 44 8.96 -9.76 -13.64
C SER A 44 9.43 -8.74 -12.60
N LEU A 45 8.72 -7.62 -12.46
CA LEU A 45 9.08 -6.59 -11.49
C LEU A 45 9.14 -7.13 -10.06
N ALA A 46 8.20 -8.00 -9.66
CA ALA A 46 8.20 -8.57 -8.33
C ALA A 46 9.38 -9.51 -8.08
N SER A 47 9.70 -10.36 -9.07
CA SER A 47 10.85 -11.27 -9.00
C SER A 47 12.18 -10.52 -8.97
N ASP A 48 12.32 -9.51 -9.82
CA ASP A 48 13.54 -8.70 -9.92
C ASP A 48 13.76 -7.92 -8.61
N LYS A 49 12.72 -7.28 -8.07
CA LYS A 49 12.79 -6.57 -6.80
C LYS A 49 13.08 -7.49 -5.62
N ALA A 50 12.47 -8.68 -5.55
CA ALA A 50 12.77 -9.65 -4.51
C ALA A 50 14.23 -10.12 -4.57
N SER A 51 14.75 -10.36 -5.78
CA SER A 51 16.16 -10.75 -6.00
C SER A 51 17.12 -9.63 -5.59
N GLU A 52 16.82 -8.38 -5.93
CA GLU A 52 17.58 -7.19 -5.53
C GLU A 52 17.69 -7.06 -4.00
N LEU A 53 16.58 -7.27 -3.30
CA LEU A 53 16.48 -7.13 -1.84
C LEU A 53 17.06 -8.33 -1.08
N GLY A 54 17.32 -9.44 -1.74
CA GLY A 54 18.06 -10.57 -1.21
C GLY A 54 17.21 -11.58 -0.43
N LYS A 55 17.86 -12.38 0.39
CA LYS A 55 17.34 -13.64 0.96
C LYS A 55 16.07 -13.54 1.82
N ASN A 56 15.75 -12.37 2.33
CA ASN A 56 14.58 -12.14 3.18
C ASN A 56 13.38 -11.55 2.38
N ALA A 57 13.51 -11.43 1.05
CA ALA A 57 12.46 -10.95 0.18
C ALA A 57 11.98 -12.06 -0.76
N TYR A 58 10.69 -12.23 -0.83
CA TYR A 58 10.02 -13.20 -1.69
C TYR A 58 8.99 -12.49 -2.57
N SER A 59 8.63 -13.09 -3.70
CA SER A 59 7.58 -12.56 -4.57
C SER A 59 6.48 -13.58 -4.80
N ILE A 60 5.23 -13.13 -4.77
CA ILE A 60 4.05 -13.93 -5.12
C ILE A 60 3.22 -13.13 -6.10
N ILE A 61 2.95 -13.71 -7.28
CA ILE A 61 2.08 -13.07 -8.27
C ILE A 61 0.68 -12.98 -7.70
N THR A 62 0.18 -11.75 -7.59
CA THR A 62 -1.11 -11.50 -6.95
C THR A 62 -1.87 -10.39 -7.64
N ASP A 63 -3.04 -10.74 -8.18
CA ASP A 63 -4.07 -9.77 -8.53
C ASP A 63 -4.94 -9.51 -7.28
N VAL A 64 -4.74 -8.39 -6.64
CA VAL A 64 -5.45 -8.03 -5.39
C VAL A 64 -6.95 -7.80 -5.60
N SER A 65 -7.42 -7.60 -6.83
CA SER A 65 -8.84 -7.46 -7.17
C SER A 65 -9.57 -8.81 -7.26
N ASN A 66 -8.81 -9.91 -7.33
CA ASN A 66 -9.31 -11.27 -7.52
C ASN A 66 -9.26 -12.08 -6.21
N GLU A 67 -10.41 -12.53 -5.74
CA GLU A 67 -10.52 -13.28 -4.47
C GLU A 67 -9.68 -14.56 -4.47
N ASN A 68 -9.66 -15.32 -5.57
CA ASN A 68 -8.88 -16.56 -5.63
C ASN A 68 -7.37 -16.29 -5.61
N SER A 69 -6.94 -15.19 -6.24
CA SER A 69 -5.54 -14.76 -6.20
C SER A 69 -5.10 -14.37 -4.78
N VAL A 70 -5.95 -13.67 -4.03
CA VAL A 70 -5.68 -13.30 -2.63
C VAL A 70 -5.68 -14.54 -1.72
N LYS A 71 -6.59 -15.50 -1.94
CA LYS A 71 -6.56 -16.80 -1.24
C LYS A 71 -5.26 -17.57 -1.52
N ASN A 72 -4.82 -17.57 -2.78
CA ASN A 72 -3.54 -18.19 -3.14
C ASN A 72 -2.35 -17.47 -2.48
N LEU A 73 -2.36 -16.14 -2.42
CA LEU A 73 -1.35 -15.36 -1.70
C LEU A 73 -1.23 -15.85 -0.24
N LYS A 74 -2.36 -16.03 0.45
CA LYS A 74 -2.36 -16.56 1.82
C LYS A 74 -1.72 -17.95 1.90
N ILE A 75 -2.17 -18.89 1.06
CA ILE A 75 -1.65 -20.26 1.04
C ILE A 75 -0.13 -20.30 0.79
N GLU A 76 0.34 -19.52 -0.18
CA GLU A 76 1.78 -19.48 -0.50
C GLU A 76 2.59 -18.75 0.56
N SER A 77 2.06 -17.67 1.16
CA SER A 77 2.74 -16.97 2.25
C SER A 77 2.90 -17.86 3.49
N GLU A 78 1.91 -18.69 3.80
CA GLU A 78 1.98 -19.65 4.91
C GLU A 78 3.11 -20.67 4.73
N LYS A 79 3.41 -21.09 3.49
CA LYS A 79 4.53 -21.99 3.19
C LYS A 79 5.89 -21.33 3.35
N ILE A 80 5.99 -20.03 3.07
CA ILE A 80 7.24 -19.26 3.11
C ILE A 80 7.61 -18.91 4.55
N PHE A 81 6.69 -18.30 5.30
CA PHE A 81 6.98 -17.80 6.63
C PHE A 81 5.84 -17.95 7.66
N GLY A 82 4.74 -18.64 7.29
CA GLY A 82 3.56 -18.77 8.15
C GLY A 82 2.67 -17.53 8.10
N ASP A 83 1.98 -17.24 9.20
CA ASP A 83 1.09 -16.07 9.29
C ASP A 83 1.89 -14.76 9.31
N PRO A 84 1.51 -13.75 8.51
CA PRO A 84 2.14 -12.44 8.50
C PRO A 84 1.81 -11.64 9.77
N ASP A 85 2.79 -10.89 10.29
CA ASP A 85 2.58 -9.93 11.39
C ASP A 85 1.98 -8.63 10.89
N ILE A 86 2.32 -8.25 9.67
CA ILE A 86 2.00 -6.94 9.08
C ILE A 86 1.47 -7.14 7.67
N ILE A 87 0.35 -6.47 7.36
CA ILE A 87 -0.19 -6.33 6.01
C ILE A 87 -0.11 -4.87 5.60
N ILE A 88 0.51 -4.61 4.45
CA ILE A 88 0.57 -3.26 3.86
C ILE A 88 -0.23 -3.27 2.56
N ASN A 89 -1.40 -2.66 2.58
CA ASN A 89 -2.26 -2.46 1.42
C ASN A 89 -1.78 -1.21 0.67
N ASN A 90 -0.82 -1.43 -0.25
CA ASN A 90 -0.23 -0.35 -1.05
C ASN A 90 -0.70 -0.39 -2.51
N ALA A 91 -1.07 -1.56 -3.05
CA ALA A 91 -1.56 -1.66 -4.42
C ALA A 91 -2.68 -0.65 -4.68
N GLY A 92 -2.56 0.10 -5.75
CA GLY A 92 -3.53 1.13 -6.11
C GLY A 92 -3.35 1.61 -7.54
N VAL A 93 -4.45 2.05 -8.13
CA VAL A 93 -4.51 2.59 -9.49
C VAL A 93 -5.36 3.85 -9.51
N THR A 94 -5.19 4.66 -10.55
CA THR A 94 -6.06 5.80 -10.86
C THR A 94 -6.54 5.71 -12.30
N HIS A 95 -7.60 6.44 -12.64
CA HIS A 95 -7.93 6.74 -14.04
C HIS A 95 -7.24 8.03 -14.48
N ASN A 96 -7.16 8.28 -15.77
CA ASN A 96 -6.73 9.57 -16.28
C ASN A 96 -7.70 10.68 -15.83
N PRO A 97 -7.19 11.90 -15.57
CA PRO A 97 -8.07 13.02 -15.22
C PRO A 97 -9.05 13.34 -16.34
N ASP A 98 -10.36 13.19 -16.10
CA ASP A 98 -11.40 13.54 -17.04
C ASP A 98 -12.70 13.91 -16.32
N PHE A 99 -13.67 14.46 -17.06
CA PHE A 99 -15.02 14.71 -16.55
C PHE A 99 -15.72 13.39 -16.25
N ILE A 100 -16.61 13.42 -15.25
CA ILE A 100 -17.23 12.20 -14.70
C ILE A 100 -18.01 11.40 -15.76
N GLU A 101 -18.62 12.06 -16.72
CA GLU A 101 -19.39 11.46 -17.81
C GLU A 101 -18.53 10.73 -18.85
N ASN A 102 -17.24 10.99 -18.90
CA ASN A 102 -16.29 10.37 -19.82
C ASN A 102 -15.58 9.13 -19.25
N ILE A 103 -15.75 8.88 -17.95
CA ILE A 103 -15.12 7.69 -17.32
C ILE A 103 -15.99 6.47 -17.63
N SER A 104 -15.39 5.47 -18.30
CA SER A 104 -16.11 4.24 -18.64
C SER A 104 -16.41 3.38 -17.40
N ASN A 105 -17.37 2.47 -17.54
CA ASN A 105 -17.69 1.51 -16.48
C ASN A 105 -16.48 0.64 -16.13
N GLU A 106 -15.71 0.21 -17.13
CA GLU A 106 -14.52 -0.62 -16.96
C GLU A 106 -13.44 0.10 -16.16
N GLU A 107 -13.21 1.39 -16.43
CA GLU A 107 -12.26 2.22 -15.67
C GLU A 107 -12.74 2.42 -14.23
N PHE A 108 -14.02 2.72 -14.03
CA PHE A 108 -14.63 2.85 -12.71
C PHE A 108 -14.46 1.53 -11.91
N GLU A 109 -14.85 0.40 -12.50
CA GLU A 109 -14.75 -0.92 -11.85
C GLU A 109 -13.30 -1.28 -11.54
N ARG A 110 -12.36 -1.00 -12.46
CA ARG A 110 -10.94 -1.24 -12.24
C ARG A 110 -10.42 -0.47 -11.03
N VAL A 111 -10.72 0.83 -10.93
CA VAL A 111 -10.31 1.67 -9.81
C VAL A 111 -10.96 1.20 -8.50
N LEU A 112 -12.23 0.87 -8.52
CA LEU A 112 -12.95 0.35 -7.35
C LEU A 112 -12.39 -1.00 -6.89
N ASN A 113 -12.21 -1.93 -7.82
CA ASN A 113 -11.75 -3.29 -7.49
C ASN A 113 -10.34 -3.30 -6.95
N VAL A 114 -9.43 -2.50 -7.51
CA VAL A 114 -8.03 -2.46 -7.04
C VAL A 114 -7.90 -1.64 -5.76
N ASN A 115 -8.59 -0.50 -5.60
CA ASN A 115 -8.37 0.39 -4.45
C ASN A 115 -9.26 0.07 -3.24
N VAL A 116 -10.43 -0.52 -3.45
CA VAL A 116 -11.43 -0.77 -2.39
C VAL A 116 -11.57 -2.26 -2.10
N LYS A 117 -11.97 -3.03 -3.12
CA LYS A 117 -12.20 -4.48 -2.96
C LYS A 117 -10.96 -5.21 -2.49
N SER A 118 -9.76 -4.79 -2.94
CA SER A 118 -8.50 -5.38 -2.50
C SER A 118 -8.31 -5.31 -0.98
N VAL A 119 -8.56 -4.15 -0.38
CA VAL A 119 -8.43 -3.96 1.08
C VAL A 119 -9.42 -4.87 1.81
N PHE A 120 -10.66 -4.98 1.31
CA PHE A 120 -11.64 -5.92 1.84
C PHE A 120 -11.16 -7.37 1.76
N LEU A 121 -10.67 -7.82 0.60
CA LEU A 121 -10.21 -9.19 0.40
C LEU A 121 -9.00 -9.51 1.28
N MET A 122 -8.00 -8.64 1.33
CA MET A 122 -6.82 -8.81 2.20
C MET A 122 -7.23 -8.88 3.68
N THR A 123 -8.10 -7.98 4.12
CA THR A 123 -8.60 -7.98 5.50
C THR A 123 -9.37 -9.27 5.82
N LYS A 124 -10.26 -9.70 4.93
CA LYS A 124 -11.04 -10.93 5.08
C LYS A 124 -10.16 -12.17 5.24
N GLU A 125 -9.09 -12.28 4.46
CA GLU A 125 -8.23 -13.46 4.45
C GLU A 125 -7.24 -13.50 5.62
N PHE A 126 -6.68 -12.37 6.06
CA PHE A 126 -5.58 -12.37 7.02
C PHE A 126 -5.99 -12.01 8.47
N VAL A 127 -7.05 -11.24 8.67
CA VAL A 127 -7.50 -10.83 10.02
C VAL A 127 -7.89 -12.01 10.91
N PRO A 128 -8.53 -13.09 10.44
CA PRO A 128 -8.89 -14.21 11.30
C PRO A 128 -7.71 -14.78 12.09
N GLN A 129 -6.54 -14.95 11.47
CA GLN A 129 -5.35 -15.44 12.15
C GLN A 129 -4.73 -14.37 13.08
N MET A 130 -4.77 -13.10 12.70
CA MET A 130 -4.36 -12.00 13.59
C MET A 130 -5.23 -11.94 14.83
N LYS A 131 -6.56 -12.10 14.71
CA LYS A 131 -7.49 -12.19 15.86
C LYS A 131 -7.16 -13.38 16.75
N LYS A 132 -6.89 -14.55 16.17
CA LYS A 132 -6.55 -15.77 16.93
C LYS A 132 -5.30 -15.60 17.77
N ARG A 133 -4.24 -14.97 17.24
CA ARG A 133 -3.00 -14.73 17.99
C ARG A 133 -2.99 -13.44 18.81
N GLN A 134 -4.04 -12.62 18.75
CA GLN A 134 -4.18 -11.35 19.47
C GLN A 134 -3.04 -10.36 19.15
N SER A 135 -2.64 -10.29 17.88
CA SER A 135 -1.54 -9.44 17.42
C SER A 135 -1.60 -9.26 15.91
N GLY A 136 -1.35 -8.06 15.44
CA GLY A 136 -1.25 -7.74 14.01
C GLY A 136 -1.18 -6.24 13.74
N VAL A 137 -0.71 -5.90 12.54
CA VAL A 137 -0.73 -4.52 12.04
C VAL A 137 -1.23 -4.51 10.60
N ILE A 138 -2.14 -3.61 10.31
CA ILE A 138 -2.60 -3.29 8.96
C ILE A 138 -2.24 -1.84 8.67
N LEU A 139 -1.54 -1.61 7.57
CA LEU A 139 -1.22 -0.28 7.07
C LEU A 139 -1.81 -0.09 5.69
N ASN A 140 -2.64 0.93 5.51
CA ASN A 140 -3.27 1.28 4.24
C ASN A 140 -2.58 2.51 3.62
N ILE A 141 -2.18 2.43 2.36
CA ILE A 141 -1.64 3.58 1.63
C ILE A 141 -2.79 4.26 0.90
N ALA A 142 -3.39 5.24 1.59
CA ALA A 142 -4.49 6.02 1.07
C ALA A 142 -3.99 7.19 0.18
N SER A 143 -4.40 8.40 0.39
CA SER A 143 -3.94 9.61 -0.31
C SER A 143 -4.52 10.85 0.34
N THR A 144 -3.82 11.98 0.26
CA THR A 144 -4.40 13.31 0.54
C THR A 144 -5.61 13.62 -0.36
N ALA A 145 -5.70 12.99 -1.55
CA ALA A 145 -6.86 13.12 -2.45
C ALA A 145 -8.18 12.62 -1.82
N GLY A 146 -8.12 11.73 -0.83
CA GLY A 146 -9.29 11.31 -0.06
C GLY A 146 -9.76 12.33 0.99
N ILE A 147 -8.97 13.38 1.26
CA ILE A 147 -9.27 14.45 2.21
C ILE A 147 -9.50 15.77 1.48
N SER A 148 -8.64 16.07 0.51
CA SER A 148 -8.66 17.26 -0.33
C SER A 148 -8.69 16.82 -1.80
N PRO A 149 -9.88 16.60 -2.37
CA PRO A 149 -10.05 15.98 -3.69
C PRO A 149 -9.52 16.87 -4.80
N ARG A 150 -8.89 16.22 -5.80
CA ARG A 150 -8.45 16.88 -7.02
C ARG A 150 -9.54 16.84 -8.09
N PRO A 151 -9.70 17.91 -8.89
CA PRO A 151 -10.62 17.91 -10.02
C PRO A 151 -10.34 16.78 -11.01
N LYS A 152 -11.38 16.28 -11.67
CA LYS A 152 -11.32 15.25 -12.71
C LYS A 152 -10.79 13.87 -12.25
N LEU A 153 -10.66 13.64 -10.94
CA LEU A 153 -10.25 12.36 -10.33
C LEU A 153 -11.30 11.85 -9.33
N THR A 154 -12.57 12.14 -9.57
CA THR A 154 -13.67 11.90 -8.62
C THR A 154 -13.67 10.46 -8.07
N TRP A 155 -13.58 9.48 -8.93
CA TRP A 155 -13.66 8.07 -8.50
C TRP A 155 -12.42 7.62 -7.73
N TYR A 156 -11.24 8.04 -8.17
CA TYR A 156 -10.01 7.82 -7.40
C TYR A 156 -10.09 8.47 -6.01
N ASN A 157 -10.44 9.76 -5.95
CA ASN A 157 -10.58 10.49 -4.68
C ASN A 157 -11.54 9.76 -3.74
N SER A 158 -12.68 9.31 -4.27
CA SER A 158 -13.72 8.59 -3.51
C SER A 158 -13.19 7.27 -2.95
N THR A 159 -12.41 6.50 -3.73
CA THR A 159 -11.80 5.25 -3.23
C THR A 159 -10.81 5.50 -2.10
N LYS A 160 -10.04 6.59 -2.17
CA LYS A 160 -9.10 6.95 -1.10
C LYS A 160 -9.81 7.50 0.14
N GLY A 161 -10.90 8.25 -0.02
CA GLY A 161 -11.80 8.62 1.08
C GLY A 161 -12.42 7.39 1.77
N TRP A 162 -12.89 6.42 0.98
CA TRP A 162 -13.36 5.13 1.50
C TRP A 162 -12.28 4.44 2.34
N MET A 163 -11.05 4.36 1.84
CA MET A 163 -9.94 3.70 2.52
C MET A 163 -9.62 4.36 3.87
N ILE A 164 -9.67 5.71 3.95
CA ILE A 164 -9.49 6.46 5.19
C ILE A 164 -10.58 6.11 6.22
N THR A 165 -11.85 6.05 5.79
CA THR A 165 -12.96 5.69 6.65
C THR A 165 -12.89 4.22 7.08
N ALA A 166 -12.58 3.31 6.15
CA ALA A 166 -12.41 1.89 6.44
C ALA A 166 -11.28 1.66 7.45
N THR A 167 -10.15 2.39 7.33
CA THR A 167 -9.04 2.33 8.30
C THR A 167 -9.50 2.65 9.71
N LYS A 168 -10.25 3.74 9.89
CA LYS A 168 -10.79 4.15 11.21
C LYS A 168 -11.76 3.10 11.78
N SER A 169 -12.65 2.59 10.95
CA SER A 169 -13.63 1.58 11.35
C SER A 169 -12.93 0.28 11.76
N LEU A 170 -11.98 -0.20 10.96
CA LEU A 170 -11.20 -1.40 11.26
C LEU A 170 -10.35 -1.21 12.52
N ALA A 171 -9.77 -0.03 12.75
CA ALA A 171 -8.99 0.26 13.95
C ALA A 171 -9.84 0.07 15.22
N ILE A 172 -11.06 0.60 15.21
CA ILE A 172 -11.99 0.45 16.35
C ILE A 172 -12.43 -1.01 16.51
N GLU A 173 -12.81 -1.67 15.41
CA GLU A 173 -13.31 -3.05 15.44
C GLU A 173 -12.24 -4.05 15.90
N LEU A 174 -10.98 -3.83 15.48
CA LEU A 174 -9.90 -4.77 15.72
C LEU A 174 -9.05 -4.48 16.97
N ALA A 175 -9.22 -3.31 17.59
CA ALA A 175 -8.53 -2.94 18.82
C ALA A 175 -8.67 -3.95 19.97
N PRO A 176 -9.87 -4.56 20.25
CA PRO A 176 -10.00 -5.59 21.27
C PRO A 176 -9.12 -6.82 21.05
N PHE A 177 -8.68 -7.05 19.81
CA PHE A 177 -7.80 -8.15 19.44
C PHE A 177 -6.32 -7.73 19.36
N LYS A 178 -5.97 -6.54 19.85
CA LYS A 178 -4.61 -5.98 19.80
C LYS A 178 -4.06 -5.86 18.36
N ILE A 179 -4.93 -5.60 17.41
CA ILE A 179 -4.56 -5.36 16.00
C ILE A 179 -4.66 -3.85 15.76
N ARG A 180 -3.56 -3.25 15.32
CA ARG A 180 -3.51 -1.83 14.94
C ARG A 180 -3.80 -1.66 13.46
N VAL A 181 -4.56 -0.63 13.12
CA VAL A 181 -4.86 -0.29 11.72
C VAL A 181 -4.60 1.20 11.53
N ASN A 182 -3.71 1.54 10.62
CA ASN A 182 -3.32 2.92 10.31
C ASN A 182 -3.36 3.18 8.80
N ALA A 183 -3.32 4.44 8.41
CA ALA A 183 -3.16 4.86 7.03
C ALA A 183 -2.09 5.95 6.89
N ILE A 184 -1.36 5.90 5.79
CA ILE A 184 -0.57 7.03 5.29
C ILE A 184 -1.38 7.68 4.17
N ASN A 185 -1.41 9.02 4.16
CA ASN A 185 -2.07 9.83 3.13
C ASN A 185 -1.01 10.61 2.34
N PRO A 186 -0.30 10.00 1.38
CA PRO A 186 0.73 10.68 0.62
C PRO A 186 0.16 11.84 -0.19
N VAL A 187 0.95 12.89 -0.37
CA VAL A 187 0.79 13.83 -1.50
C VAL A 187 1.30 13.18 -2.78
N ALA A 188 1.23 13.89 -3.91
CA ALA A 188 1.80 13.41 -5.17
C ALA A 188 3.28 13.00 -4.96
N GLY A 189 3.68 11.87 -5.51
CA GLY A 189 5.00 11.30 -5.31
C GLY A 189 5.69 10.87 -6.60
N GLU A 190 7.02 10.80 -6.55
CA GLU A 190 7.88 10.32 -7.64
C GLU A 190 7.69 8.80 -7.82
N THR A 191 6.62 8.45 -8.51
CA THR A 191 6.21 7.07 -8.79
C THR A 191 5.73 6.94 -10.23
N PRO A 192 5.67 5.73 -10.80
CA PRO A 192 5.09 5.53 -12.12
C PRO A 192 3.66 6.07 -12.27
N LEU A 193 2.91 6.16 -11.16
CA LEU A 193 1.54 6.65 -11.15
C LEU A 193 1.44 8.17 -11.32
N LEU A 194 2.54 8.93 -11.07
CA LEU A 194 2.55 10.40 -11.14
C LEU A 194 2.12 10.91 -12.52
N LYS A 195 2.63 10.29 -13.59
CA LYS A 195 2.27 10.64 -14.98
C LYS A 195 0.76 10.53 -15.21
N THR A 196 0.14 9.45 -14.75
CA THR A 196 -1.31 9.25 -14.89
C THR A 196 -2.10 10.31 -14.11
N PHE A 197 -1.65 10.68 -12.90
CA PHE A 197 -2.29 11.75 -12.12
C PHE A 197 -2.23 13.11 -12.80
N MET A 198 -1.13 13.40 -13.47
CA MET A 198 -0.94 14.67 -14.18
C MET A 198 -1.64 14.70 -15.54
N GLY A 199 -1.98 13.52 -16.10
CA GLY A 199 -2.44 13.34 -17.48
C GLY A 199 -1.28 13.35 -18.46
N GLU A 200 -0.34 14.27 -18.29
CA GLU A 200 0.92 14.38 -19.03
C GLU A 200 2.05 14.77 -18.08
N ASP A 201 3.25 14.31 -18.37
CA ASP A 201 4.44 14.61 -17.56
C ASP A 201 5.29 15.68 -18.27
N THR A 202 4.90 16.94 -18.05
CA THR A 202 5.61 18.11 -18.56
C THR A 202 6.17 18.95 -17.41
N PRO A 203 7.23 19.78 -17.65
CA PRO A 203 7.76 20.69 -16.64
C PRO A 203 6.69 21.62 -16.05
N GLU A 204 5.76 22.11 -16.87
CA GLU A 204 4.69 23.01 -16.49
C GLU A 204 3.69 22.31 -15.58
N MET A 205 3.31 21.06 -15.89
CA MET A 205 2.41 20.28 -15.08
C MET A 205 3.06 19.90 -13.74
N ARG A 206 4.34 19.51 -13.75
CA ARG A 206 5.12 19.27 -12.53
C ARG A 206 5.17 20.52 -11.65
N ALA A 207 5.47 21.69 -12.20
CA ALA A 207 5.48 22.95 -11.47
C ALA A 207 4.11 23.29 -10.85
N LYS A 208 3.02 23.06 -11.60
CA LYS A 208 1.65 23.24 -11.11
C LYS A 208 1.34 22.32 -9.93
N PHE A 209 1.75 21.06 -9.96
CA PHE A 209 1.59 20.14 -8.83
C PHE A 209 2.43 20.56 -7.65
N LEU A 210 3.71 20.91 -7.87
CA LEU A 210 4.64 21.35 -6.81
C LEU A 210 4.16 22.61 -6.10
N SER A 211 3.53 23.55 -6.81
CA SER A 211 2.98 24.77 -6.21
C SER A 211 1.90 24.49 -5.15
N THR A 212 1.30 23.29 -5.15
CA THR A 212 0.32 22.86 -4.16
C THR A 212 0.93 22.11 -2.98
N ILE A 213 2.25 21.86 -3.00
CA ILE A 213 2.97 21.13 -1.96
C ILE A 213 3.89 22.11 -1.21
N PRO A 214 3.57 22.49 0.04
CA PRO A 214 4.33 23.54 0.76
C PRO A 214 5.83 23.25 0.91
N LEU A 215 6.23 21.97 0.99
CA LEU A 215 7.65 21.58 1.07
C LEU A 215 8.39 21.68 -0.27
N GLY A 216 7.72 22.04 -1.37
CA GLY A 216 8.32 22.27 -2.68
C GLY A 216 8.90 21.02 -3.36
N ARG A 217 8.59 19.82 -2.89
CA ARG A 217 9.02 18.56 -3.51
C ARG A 217 7.93 17.51 -3.48
N PHE A 218 7.96 16.58 -4.41
CA PHE A 218 7.15 15.36 -4.36
C PHE A 218 7.59 14.44 -3.22
N SER A 219 6.67 13.59 -2.74
CA SER A 219 7.03 12.48 -1.86
C SER A 219 7.89 11.48 -2.62
N THR A 220 8.81 10.85 -1.92
CA THR A 220 9.66 9.80 -2.49
C THR A 220 9.24 8.41 -1.97
N PRO A 221 9.63 7.33 -2.66
CA PRO A 221 9.48 5.97 -2.12
C PRO A 221 10.12 5.81 -0.73
N GLU A 222 11.25 6.46 -0.48
CA GLU A 222 11.92 6.46 0.82
C GLU A 222 11.09 7.13 1.92
N ASP A 223 10.46 8.29 1.65
CA ASP A 223 9.56 8.94 2.62
C ASP A 223 8.46 7.98 3.09
N MET A 224 7.88 7.23 2.14
CA MET A 224 6.83 6.27 2.45
C MET A 224 7.36 5.06 3.21
N GLY A 225 8.53 4.57 2.85
CA GLY A 225 9.20 3.47 3.55
C GLY A 225 9.47 3.82 5.02
N ASN A 226 10.04 4.99 5.29
CA ASN A 226 10.33 5.46 6.65
C ASN A 226 9.05 5.59 7.49
N ALA A 227 7.99 6.19 6.94
CA ALA A 227 6.70 6.31 7.62
C ALA A 227 6.06 4.93 7.87
N ALA A 228 6.14 4.01 6.91
CA ALA A 228 5.61 2.66 7.04
C ALA A 228 6.33 1.88 8.14
N VAL A 229 7.66 1.92 8.19
CA VAL A 229 8.46 1.26 9.24
C VAL A 229 8.03 1.76 10.62
N PHE A 230 7.93 3.07 10.83
CA PHE A 230 7.49 3.64 12.11
C PHE A 230 6.10 3.14 12.50
N LEU A 231 5.10 3.27 11.61
CA LEU A 231 3.71 2.89 11.89
C LEU A 231 3.53 1.38 12.09
N CYS A 232 4.39 0.56 11.47
CA CYS A 232 4.35 -0.89 11.61
C CYS A 232 5.16 -1.40 12.82
N SER A 233 6.05 -0.60 13.38
CA SER A 233 6.89 -0.96 14.52
C SER A 233 6.17 -0.85 15.86
N ASP A 234 6.80 -1.39 16.91
CA ASP A 234 6.30 -1.29 18.28
C ASP A 234 6.41 0.15 18.85
N LYS A 235 7.11 1.06 18.17
CA LYS A 235 7.16 2.50 18.52
C LYS A 235 5.83 3.20 18.30
N ALA A 236 4.97 2.67 17.43
CA ALA A 236 3.62 3.15 17.18
C ALA A 236 2.57 2.26 17.87
N SER A 237 2.81 1.91 19.14
CA SER A 237 1.99 0.95 19.90
C SER A 237 0.62 1.49 20.33
N MET A 238 0.40 2.83 20.22
CA MET A 238 -0.87 3.50 20.53
C MET A 238 -1.58 3.93 19.24
#